data_17db8fafa0cfe1c91a38ddd41248e157
#
_entry.id   17db8fafa0cfe1c91a38ddd41248e157
#
_cell.length_a   1.000
_cell.length_b   1.000
_cell.length_c   1.000
_cell.angle_alpha   90.00
_cell.angle_beta   90.00
_cell.angle_gamma   90.00
#
_symmetry.space_group_name_H-M   'P 1'
#
loop_
_entity.id
_entity.type
_entity.pdbx_description
1 polymer ?
#
loop_
_entity_poly.entity_id
_entity_poly.type
_entity_poly.pdbx_seq_one_letter_code
_entity_poly.pdbx_strand_id
1 'polypeptide(L)'
;MNLIENLHAGRARPGARFARTVFFASLLAASPALAADQGPLDPHPGPGAVPVPETPAAAASVDSRWWLLGAQVTSAGVVVPGVPGAYRNPEVSFGAPTVQGGWSLVATLLAGARLWEGAIAVAQPEFADGAGVPNVSGVGGYIDGNIIRVAKVGKEPYLARLYFQQEIALGPVGSSEEEGAPEDRFMPGGAMALRRARPESRLEIAAGKFATTDFFDAATATSDPRHRFMNWSLMTNGAWDFAADTRGYTWGVVVALEQPRWALRAGAAMMPTTPNGPVLDGDLAHARSEMVEGEIRYSALGNPGAVKLLGYANHARMGSFSDALAAAPPATPPSIDAVARVGAVKYGAGVLLDQRIGQAAAFVRASWNDGRTEEFAFTQIERAISAGAVVPTDGWGRRGDHVGVGLALNGLSPSHVRYLAAGGADFQLGDGGLRYAWETVAEAFYALHASENVELSADVQAIANPGMNADRGPAFAFGLRLHAHI
;
A
#
# COMPACT_ATOMS: atom_id res chain seq x y z
N MET A 1 -8.45 41.95 -12.59
CA MET A 1 -9.48 42.64 -11.82
C MET A 1 -10.40 41.61 -11.25
N ASN A 2 -10.17 41.34 -9.96
CA ASN A 2 -11.01 40.66 -8.96
C ASN A 2 -11.56 39.24 -9.23
N LEU A 3 -10.83 38.27 -8.67
CA LEU A 3 -11.38 36.98 -8.21
C LEU A 3 -10.64 36.51 -6.93
N ILE A 4 -10.48 37.44 -5.96
CA ILE A 4 -10.00 37.16 -4.61
C ILE A 4 -10.93 37.91 -3.65
N GLU A 5 -12.13 37.39 -3.49
CA GLU A 5 -13.02 37.75 -2.39
C GLU A 5 -14.07 36.66 -2.25
N ASN A 6 -13.74 35.60 -1.49
CA ASN A 6 -14.73 34.77 -0.76
C ASN A 6 -14.04 33.64 0.03
N LEU A 7 -13.14 34.04 0.94
CA LEU A 7 -12.58 33.13 1.97
C LEU A 7 -12.40 33.87 3.30
N HIS A 8 -13.47 34.53 3.78
CA HIS A 8 -13.53 35.00 5.14
C HIS A 8 -14.96 34.97 5.66
N ALA A 9 -15.37 33.83 6.21
CA ALA A 9 -16.38 33.81 7.30
C ALA A 9 -16.43 32.39 7.90
N GLY A 10 -15.84 32.23 9.08
CA GLY A 10 -15.93 30.93 9.81
C GLY A 10 -14.96 30.88 11.00
N ARG A 11 -14.85 31.95 11.79
CA ARG A 11 -14.23 31.86 13.13
C ARG A 11 -15.10 31.00 14.04
N ALA A 12 -14.78 29.73 14.17
CA ALA A 12 -15.26 28.86 15.25
C ALA A 12 -14.24 28.89 16.38
N ARG A 13 -14.68 29.27 17.57
CA ARG A 13 -13.93 29.29 18.84
C ARG A 13 -13.52 27.85 19.18
N PRO A 14 -12.32 27.63 19.77
CA PRO A 14 -11.91 26.31 20.26
C PRO A 14 -12.62 26.04 21.60
N GLY A 15 -13.73 25.33 21.53
CA GLY A 15 -14.33 24.71 22.70
C GLY A 15 -13.90 23.24 22.74
N ALA A 16 -13.10 22.89 23.76
CA ALA A 16 -12.76 21.51 24.04
C ALA A 16 -14.03 20.68 24.28
N ARG A 17 -14.45 19.93 23.29
CA ARG A 17 -15.33 18.79 23.46
C ARG A 17 -14.56 17.59 22.97
N PHE A 18 -13.98 16.84 23.92
CA PHE A 18 -13.63 15.45 23.70
C PHE A 18 -14.90 14.75 23.18
N ALA A 19 -14.96 14.57 21.89
CA ALA A 19 -15.97 13.71 21.28
C ALA A 19 -15.71 12.30 21.81
N ARG A 20 -16.62 11.81 22.64
CA ARG A 20 -16.75 10.40 22.97
C ARG A 20 -17.04 9.71 21.64
N THR A 21 -16.00 9.21 21.00
CA THR A 21 -16.14 8.32 19.84
C THR A 21 -16.65 7.00 20.39
N VAL A 22 -17.96 6.84 20.34
CA VAL A 22 -18.62 5.57 20.58
C VAL A 22 -18.19 4.67 19.43
N PHE A 23 -17.42 3.64 19.74
CA PHE A 23 -17.20 2.51 18.85
C PHE A 23 -18.56 1.83 18.62
N PHE A 24 -19.22 2.14 17.54
CA PHE A 24 -20.30 1.30 17.04
C PHE A 24 -19.68 0.09 16.38
N ALA A 25 -19.49 -0.96 17.16
CA ALA A 25 -19.34 -2.31 16.64
C ALA A 25 -20.69 -2.69 16.02
N SER A 26 -20.83 -2.52 14.72
CA SER A 26 -21.92 -3.15 13.98
C SER A 26 -21.67 -4.66 13.99
N LEU A 27 -22.21 -5.36 14.99
CA LEU A 27 -22.33 -6.80 14.98
C LEU A 27 -23.19 -7.20 13.78
N LEU A 28 -22.55 -7.70 12.72
CA LEU A 28 -23.21 -8.57 11.77
C LEU A 28 -23.54 -9.86 12.51
N ALA A 29 -24.84 -10.08 12.74
CA ALA A 29 -25.35 -11.27 13.38
C ALA A 29 -25.01 -12.51 12.54
N ALA A 30 -24.00 -13.26 12.97
CA ALA A 30 -23.75 -14.60 12.48
C ALA A 30 -24.81 -15.52 13.10
N SER A 31 -25.63 -16.15 12.30
CA SER A 31 -26.55 -17.19 12.71
C SER A 31 -25.76 -18.43 13.19
N PRO A 32 -26.13 -19.07 14.30
CA PRO A 32 -25.43 -20.25 14.76
C PRO A 32 -25.85 -21.47 13.93
N ALA A 33 -24.90 -22.07 13.23
CA ALA A 33 -25.05 -23.42 12.70
C ALA A 33 -24.75 -24.43 13.82
N LEU A 34 -25.68 -25.33 14.01
CA LEU A 34 -25.80 -26.38 15.03
C LEU A 34 -24.50 -27.12 15.33
N ALA A 35 -24.20 -27.19 16.62
CA ALA A 35 -23.29 -28.19 17.20
C ALA A 35 -23.96 -29.56 17.18
N ALA A 36 -23.26 -30.56 16.71
CA ALA A 36 -23.60 -31.96 16.88
C ALA A 36 -22.44 -32.70 17.55
N ASP A 37 -22.75 -33.16 18.75
CA ASP A 37 -22.34 -34.42 19.42
C ASP A 37 -20.85 -34.70 19.63
N GLN A 38 -20.43 -34.59 20.91
CA GLN A 38 -19.22 -35.19 21.45
C GLN A 38 -19.55 -36.47 22.21
N GLY A 39 -19.08 -37.60 21.68
CA GLY A 39 -19.04 -38.86 22.43
C GLY A 39 -17.80 -38.99 23.32
N PRO A 40 -17.77 -39.89 24.33
CA PRO A 40 -16.86 -39.81 25.45
C PRO A 40 -15.46 -40.37 25.18
N LEU A 41 -14.49 -39.78 25.91
CA LEU A 41 -13.07 -40.14 25.98
C LEU A 41 -12.84 -41.54 26.54
N ASP A 42 -11.95 -42.31 25.91
CA ASP A 42 -11.37 -43.53 26.47
C ASP A 42 -9.84 -43.53 26.43
N PRO A 43 -9.12 -44.17 27.41
CA PRO A 43 -7.74 -43.85 27.72
C PRO A 43 -6.73 -44.75 26.98
N HIS A 44 -5.50 -44.22 26.90
CA HIS A 44 -4.25 -44.71 26.30
C HIS A 44 -4.02 -46.23 26.15
N PRO A 45 -3.24 -46.62 25.13
CA PRO A 45 -2.05 -47.42 25.34
C PRO A 45 -0.77 -46.87 24.69
N GLY A 46 0.35 -47.27 25.28
CA GLY A 46 1.72 -46.85 25.06
C GLY A 46 2.38 -47.34 23.75
N PRO A 47 3.72 -47.22 23.59
CA PRO A 47 4.40 -46.94 22.36
C PRO A 47 4.64 -48.14 21.46
N GLY A 48 4.20 -48.06 20.25
CA GLY A 48 4.57 -48.92 19.16
C GLY A 48 4.50 -48.12 17.87
N ALA A 49 5.63 -47.90 17.19
CA ALA A 49 5.72 -47.24 15.94
C ALA A 49 4.90 -47.96 14.87
N VAL A 50 3.76 -47.44 14.54
CA VAL A 50 2.98 -47.79 13.33
C VAL A 50 3.12 -46.66 12.37
N PRO A 51 3.47 -46.88 11.09
CA PRO A 51 3.48 -45.81 10.09
C PRO A 51 2.06 -45.21 9.99
N VAL A 52 1.95 -43.94 10.26
CA VAL A 52 0.74 -43.19 10.01
C VAL A 52 0.46 -43.30 8.52
N PRO A 53 -0.69 -43.84 8.07
CA PRO A 53 -1.06 -43.71 6.68
C PRO A 53 -1.14 -42.23 6.39
N GLU A 54 -0.42 -41.76 5.38
CA GLU A 54 -0.64 -40.46 4.77
C GLU A 54 -2.13 -40.41 4.43
N THR A 55 -2.90 -39.65 5.19
CA THR A 55 -4.25 -39.27 4.79
C THR A 55 -4.05 -38.56 3.46
N PRO A 56 -4.61 -39.04 2.35
CA PRO A 56 -4.53 -38.30 1.12
C PRO A 56 -5.09 -36.92 1.45
N ALA A 57 -4.25 -35.88 1.26
CA ALA A 57 -4.69 -34.51 1.33
C ALA A 57 -6.01 -34.47 0.56
N ALA A 58 -7.10 -34.14 1.24
CA ALA A 58 -8.38 -33.99 0.61
C ALA A 58 -8.13 -33.05 -0.57
N ALA A 59 -8.21 -33.58 -1.78
CA ALA A 59 -8.08 -32.78 -2.98
C ALA A 59 -9.10 -31.66 -2.81
N ALA A 60 -8.61 -30.43 -2.62
CA ALA A 60 -9.45 -29.28 -2.44
C ALA A 60 -10.46 -29.33 -3.58
N SER A 61 -11.72 -29.45 -3.26
CA SER A 61 -12.79 -29.56 -4.25
C SER A 61 -12.69 -28.28 -5.08
N VAL A 62 -12.24 -28.40 -6.32
CA VAL A 62 -12.17 -27.26 -7.24
C VAL A 62 -13.56 -26.67 -7.29
N ASP A 63 -13.73 -25.51 -6.68
CA ASP A 63 -15.03 -24.85 -6.60
C ASP A 63 -15.55 -24.66 -8.04
N SER A 64 -16.67 -25.29 -8.34
CA SER A 64 -17.27 -25.24 -9.67
C SER A 64 -17.94 -23.89 -9.96
N ARG A 65 -17.97 -22.98 -8.98
CA ARG A 65 -18.56 -21.66 -9.13
C ARG A 65 -17.84 -20.87 -10.21
N TRP A 66 -18.61 -20.24 -11.06
CA TRP A 66 -18.12 -19.33 -12.11
C TRP A 66 -18.18 -17.86 -11.67
N TRP A 67 -18.67 -17.59 -10.46
CA TRP A 67 -18.76 -16.27 -9.87
C TRP A 67 -18.31 -16.28 -8.40
N LEU A 68 -17.90 -15.13 -7.92
CA LEU A 68 -17.46 -14.88 -6.55
C LEU A 68 -18.08 -13.57 -6.06
N LEU A 69 -18.59 -13.58 -4.84
CA LEU A 69 -18.96 -12.38 -4.10
C LEU A 69 -18.27 -12.42 -2.75
N GLY A 70 -17.75 -11.28 -2.33
CA GLY A 70 -17.14 -11.12 -1.03
C GLY A 70 -17.27 -9.66 -0.57
N ALA A 71 -17.05 -9.43 0.69
CA ALA A 71 -17.03 -8.10 1.28
C ALA A 71 -15.96 -8.01 2.35
N GLN A 72 -15.37 -6.84 2.50
CA GLN A 72 -14.46 -6.57 3.61
C GLN A 72 -14.65 -5.14 4.13
N VAL A 73 -14.32 -4.95 5.39
CA VAL A 73 -14.27 -3.65 6.02
C VAL A 73 -12.99 -3.53 6.85
N THR A 74 -12.31 -2.40 6.71
CA THR A 74 -11.13 -2.07 7.51
C THR A 74 -11.36 -0.73 8.17
N SER A 75 -11.20 -0.66 9.48
CA SER A 75 -11.16 0.59 10.23
C SER A 75 -9.81 0.70 10.91
N ALA A 76 -9.13 1.83 10.72
CA ALA A 76 -7.86 2.13 11.37
C ALA A 76 -7.94 3.48 12.08
N GLY A 77 -7.31 3.55 13.25
CA GLY A 77 -7.11 4.78 13.99
C GLY A 77 -5.63 4.96 14.32
N VAL A 78 -5.12 6.17 14.18
CA VAL A 78 -3.73 6.52 14.52
C VAL A 78 -3.69 7.70 15.44
N VAL A 79 -2.85 7.66 16.45
CA VAL A 79 -2.56 8.75 17.39
C VAL A 79 -1.09 9.11 17.29
N VAL A 80 -0.80 10.41 17.10
CA VAL A 80 0.54 10.96 17.04
C VAL A 80 0.67 11.96 18.20
N PRO A 81 1.53 11.69 19.20
CA PRO A 81 1.91 12.68 20.21
C PRO A 81 2.54 13.92 19.59
N GLY A 82 2.63 14.99 20.35
CA GLY A 82 3.26 16.23 19.87
C GLY A 82 4.66 15.99 19.30
N VAL A 83 4.92 16.50 18.11
CA VAL A 83 6.19 16.36 17.41
C VAL A 83 7.00 17.64 17.60
N PRO A 84 8.19 17.61 18.24
CA PRO A 84 9.04 18.78 18.38
C PRO A 84 9.57 19.23 17.01
N GLY A 85 9.76 20.54 16.85
CA GLY A 85 10.32 21.13 15.63
C GLY A 85 10.74 22.58 15.89
N ALA A 86 11.88 22.98 15.34
CA ALA A 86 12.41 24.33 15.48
C ALA A 86 11.55 25.38 14.72
N TYR A 87 10.93 24.95 13.63
CA TYR A 87 9.98 25.73 12.83
C TYR A 87 8.96 24.80 12.19
N ARG A 88 7.90 25.34 11.61
CA ARG A 88 6.85 24.55 10.96
C ARG A 88 6.00 25.40 10.01
N ASN A 89 5.53 24.79 8.96
CA ASN A 89 4.46 25.29 8.12
C ASN A 89 3.15 24.60 8.56
N PRO A 90 2.14 25.32 9.04
CA PRO A 90 0.91 24.70 9.54
C PRO A 90 0.09 23.97 8.47
N GLU A 91 0.37 24.20 7.19
CA GLU A 91 -0.35 23.56 6.08
C GLU A 91 0.27 22.21 5.67
N VAL A 92 1.61 22.08 5.78
CA VAL A 92 2.33 20.89 5.32
C VAL A 92 3.21 20.24 6.39
N SER A 93 3.42 20.87 7.52
CA SER A 93 4.23 20.31 8.61
C SER A 93 3.51 19.17 9.32
N PHE A 94 4.16 18.01 9.38
CA PHE A 94 3.73 16.91 10.21
C PHE A 94 3.86 17.23 11.69
N GLY A 95 2.74 17.13 12.37
CA GLY A 95 2.70 17.28 13.81
C GLY A 95 2.67 18.71 14.34
N ALA A 96 1.72 18.96 15.20
CA ALA A 96 1.70 20.07 16.12
C ALA A 96 2.42 19.67 17.42
N PRO A 97 2.73 20.60 18.34
CA PRO A 97 3.25 20.27 19.68
C PRO A 97 2.21 19.53 20.56
N THR A 98 0.99 19.37 20.09
CA THR A 98 -0.12 18.70 20.76
C THR A 98 -0.41 17.34 20.15
N VAL A 99 -1.08 16.48 20.91
CA VAL A 99 -1.55 15.18 20.43
C VAL A 99 -2.52 15.37 19.25
N GLN A 100 -2.31 14.60 18.20
CA GLN A 100 -3.14 14.57 17.00
C GLN A 100 -3.61 13.15 16.73
N GLY A 101 -4.70 13.00 16.02
CA GLY A 101 -5.22 11.70 15.64
C GLY A 101 -5.86 11.72 14.26
N GLY A 102 -5.90 10.57 13.65
CA GLY A 102 -6.60 10.30 12.41
C GLY A 102 -7.33 8.97 12.49
N TRP A 103 -8.30 8.78 11.64
CA TRP A 103 -9.03 7.52 11.52
C TRP A 103 -9.51 7.31 10.08
N SER A 104 -9.71 6.06 9.71
CA SER A 104 -10.30 5.69 8.42
C SER A 104 -11.26 4.52 8.58
N LEU A 105 -12.22 4.46 7.69
CA LEU A 105 -13.10 3.33 7.45
C LEU A 105 -13.14 3.09 5.95
N VAL A 106 -12.76 1.89 5.53
CA VAL A 106 -12.81 1.46 4.13
C VAL A 106 -13.65 0.21 4.04
N ALA A 107 -14.72 0.24 3.26
CA ALA A 107 -15.58 -0.90 2.98
C ALA A 107 -15.51 -1.23 1.50
N THR A 108 -15.18 -2.46 1.16
CA THR A 108 -15.01 -2.94 -0.22
C THR A 108 -15.93 -4.12 -0.48
N LEU A 109 -16.65 -4.11 -1.60
CA LEU A 109 -17.31 -5.28 -2.13
C LEU A 109 -16.44 -5.87 -3.26
N LEU A 110 -16.41 -7.18 -3.38
CA LEU A 110 -15.80 -7.89 -4.49
C LEU A 110 -16.88 -8.62 -5.26
N ALA A 111 -16.97 -8.40 -6.55
CA ALA A 111 -17.70 -9.23 -7.48
C ALA A 111 -16.75 -9.71 -8.57
N GLY A 112 -16.70 -11.01 -8.79
CA GLY A 112 -15.84 -11.62 -9.80
C GLY A 112 -16.62 -12.66 -10.61
N ALA A 113 -16.25 -12.84 -11.87
CA ALA A 113 -16.80 -13.86 -12.73
C ALA A 113 -15.72 -14.47 -13.64
N ARG A 114 -15.73 -15.81 -13.75
CA ARG A 114 -15.00 -16.51 -14.79
C ARG A 114 -15.87 -16.51 -16.05
N LEU A 115 -15.36 -15.91 -17.12
CA LEU A 115 -16.07 -15.75 -18.37
C LEU A 115 -15.88 -16.98 -19.27
N TRP A 116 -14.63 -17.46 -19.37
CA TRP A 116 -14.22 -18.68 -20.04
C TRP A 116 -12.87 -19.15 -19.45
N GLU A 117 -12.25 -20.16 -20.02
CA GLU A 117 -10.96 -20.67 -19.53
C GLU A 117 -9.87 -19.59 -19.61
N GLY A 118 -9.20 -19.37 -18.49
CA GLY A 118 -8.17 -18.34 -18.33
C GLY A 118 -8.70 -16.91 -18.25
N ALA A 119 -10.01 -16.66 -18.39
CA ALA A 119 -10.58 -15.31 -18.38
C ALA A 119 -11.40 -15.02 -17.14
N ILE A 120 -11.09 -13.92 -16.45
CA ILE A 120 -11.88 -13.40 -15.34
C ILE A 120 -12.20 -11.92 -15.55
N ALA A 121 -13.34 -11.51 -15.01
CA ALA A 121 -13.69 -10.10 -14.83
C ALA A 121 -13.91 -9.83 -13.34
N VAL A 122 -13.42 -8.70 -12.86
CA VAL A 122 -13.47 -8.28 -11.46
C VAL A 122 -14.03 -6.88 -11.35
N ALA A 123 -14.93 -6.66 -10.39
CA ALA A 123 -15.42 -5.35 -10.01
C ALA A 123 -15.35 -5.20 -8.48
N GLN A 124 -14.76 -4.11 -8.01
CA GLN A 124 -14.65 -3.77 -6.58
C GLN A 124 -15.13 -2.35 -6.34
N PRO A 125 -16.42 -2.12 -6.11
CA PRO A 125 -16.88 -0.86 -5.55
C PRO A 125 -16.39 -0.73 -4.10
N GLU A 126 -15.97 0.48 -3.74
CA GLU A 126 -15.40 0.78 -2.43
C GLU A 126 -16.02 2.08 -1.89
N PHE A 127 -16.22 2.12 -0.59
CA PHE A 127 -16.57 3.30 0.18
C PHE A 127 -15.45 3.59 1.17
N ALA A 128 -15.04 4.85 1.28
CA ALA A 128 -14.05 5.27 2.26
C ALA A 128 -14.48 6.56 2.97
N ASP A 129 -14.31 6.59 4.30
CA ASP A 129 -14.53 7.76 5.15
C ASP A 129 -13.39 7.87 6.18
N GLY A 130 -13.17 9.07 6.69
CA GLY A 130 -12.19 9.30 7.75
C GLY A 130 -11.63 10.72 7.76
N ALA A 131 -10.60 10.89 8.59
CA ALA A 131 -9.84 12.13 8.70
C ALA A 131 -8.36 11.79 8.93
N GLY A 132 -7.48 12.34 8.11
CA GLY A 132 -6.03 12.18 8.26
C GLY A 132 -5.45 12.93 9.46
N VAL A 133 -4.29 12.49 9.93
CA VAL A 133 -3.45 13.20 10.89
C VAL A 133 -2.77 14.35 10.13
N PRO A 134 -2.86 15.57 10.59
CA PRO A 134 -2.95 16.86 9.89
C PRO A 134 -2.53 16.79 8.41
N ASN A 135 -3.48 16.57 7.57
CA ASN A 135 -3.33 16.42 6.11
C ASN A 135 -2.36 15.33 5.64
N VAL A 136 -1.90 14.45 6.54
CA VAL A 136 -0.91 13.37 6.29
C VAL A 136 0.43 13.88 5.74
N SER A 137 0.75 15.16 5.92
CA SER A 137 1.96 15.81 5.41
C SER A 137 3.08 15.87 6.43
N GLY A 138 4.30 16.13 5.97
CA GLY A 138 5.47 16.33 6.80
C GLY A 138 6.26 15.08 7.17
N VAL A 139 6.05 13.99 6.45
CA VAL A 139 6.87 12.77 6.45
C VAL A 139 7.13 12.37 5.00
N GLY A 140 8.20 11.64 4.72
CA GLY A 140 8.52 11.19 3.36
C GLY A 140 7.52 10.17 2.81
N GLY A 141 7.06 9.28 3.69
CA GLY A 141 5.98 8.32 3.42
C GLY A 141 4.84 8.49 4.42
N TYR A 142 3.63 8.12 4.03
CA TYR A 142 2.46 8.19 4.90
C TYR A 142 2.52 7.16 6.03
N ILE A 143 2.07 7.56 7.23
CA ILE A 143 2.04 6.69 8.42
C ILE A 143 0.93 5.62 8.37
N ASP A 144 -0.08 5.81 7.53
CA ASP A 144 -1.13 4.83 7.28
C ASP A 144 -1.67 4.97 5.84
N GLY A 145 -1.51 3.94 5.06
CA GLY A 145 -1.98 3.89 3.68
C GLY A 145 -3.50 3.92 3.51
N ASN A 146 -4.28 3.58 4.53
CA ASN A 146 -5.73 3.69 4.48
C ASN A 146 -6.21 5.12 4.75
N ILE A 147 -5.55 5.85 5.65
CA ILE A 147 -5.93 7.24 6.00
C ILE A 147 -5.81 8.16 4.79
N ILE A 148 -4.81 7.97 3.93
CA ILE A 148 -4.62 8.78 2.71
C ILE A 148 -5.81 8.69 1.76
N ARG A 149 -6.47 7.54 1.68
CA ARG A 149 -7.61 7.31 0.78
C ARG A 149 -8.82 8.15 1.11
N VAL A 150 -8.91 8.68 2.33
CA VAL A 150 -10.03 9.49 2.82
C VAL A 150 -9.68 10.96 3.03
N ALA A 151 -8.39 11.36 3.02
CA ALA A 151 -7.89 12.68 3.45
C ALA A 151 -8.27 13.75 2.47
N LYS A 152 -8.83 13.97 1.57
CA LYS A 152 -9.19 15.10 0.66
C LYS A 152 -10.16 14.69 -0.47
N VAL A 153 -10.78 13.55 -0.33
CA VAL A 153 -11.74 13.03 -1.30
C VAL A 153 -13.14 12.93 -0.68
N GLY A 154 -14.16 13.01 -1.50
CA GLY A 154 -15.55 12.87 -1.06
C GLY A 154 -15.83 11.49 -0.47
N LYS A 155 -16.85 11.42 0.38
CA LYS A 155 -17.34 10.20 1.04
C LYS A 155 -18.26 9.35 0.13
N GLU A 156 -18.25 9.61 -1.16
CA GLU A 156 -19.10 8.89 -2.10
C GLU A 156 -18.47 7.54 -2.47
N PRO A 157 -19.28 6.49 -2.67
CA PRO A 157 -18.80 5.23 -3.21
C PRO A 157 -18.10 5.43 -4.55
N TYR A 158 -17.03 4.70 -4.76
CA TYR A 158 -16.25 4.77 -5.99
C TYR A 158 -15.86 3.37 -6.47
N LEU A 159 -15.47 3.27 -7.72
CA LEU A 159 -14.98 2.03 -8.29
C LEU A 159 -13.47 1.94 -8.06
N ALA A 160 -13.05 1.06 -7.16
CA ALA A 160 -11.64 0.80 -6.85
C ALA A 160 -10.99 -0.02 -7.96
N ARG A 161 -11.58 -1.17 -8.28
CA ARG A 161 -11.12 -2.03 -9.38
C ARG A 161 -12.27 -2.37 -10.31
N LEU A 162 -11.98 -2.38 -11.60
CA LEU A 162 -12.82 -2.91 -12.66
C LEU A 162 -11.90 -3.35 -13.79
N TYR A 163 -11.57 -4.62 -13.86
CA TYR A 163 -10.65 -5.10 -14.87
C TYR A 163 -11.05 -6.47 -15.43
N PHE A 164 -10.59 -6.71 -16.61
CA PHE A 164 -10.57 -8.00 -17.28
C PHE A 164 -9.15 -8.54 -17.27
N GLN A 165 -9.00 -9.85 -17.01
CA GLN A 165 -7.71 -10.52 -17.10
C GLN A 165 -7.86 -11.83 -17.88
N GLN A 166 -6.93 -12.07 -18.81
CA GLN A 166 -6.81 -13.29 -19.60
C GLN A 166 -5.48 -13.95 -19.34
N GLU A 167 -5.50 -15.22 -19.02
CA GLU A 167 -4.33 -16.10 -19.03
C GLU A 167 -4.37 -16.99 -20.28
N ILE A 168 -3.22 -17.12 -20.94
CA ILE A 168 -3.02 -17.96 -22.11
C ILE A 168 -1.92 -18.96 -21.76
N ALA A 169 -2.26 -20.24 -21.70
CA ALA A 169 -1.29 -21.31 -21.42
C ALA A 169 -0.23 -21.38 -22.51
N LEU A 170 1.04 -21.44 -22.11
CA LEU A 170 2.20 -21.64 -22.99
C LEU A 170 2.86 -23.01 -22.76
N GLY A 171 2.32 -23.82 -21.86
CA GLY A 171 2.80 -25.14 -21.48
C GLY A 171 1.71 -25.97 -20.82
N PRO A 172 2.05 -27.13 -20.28
CA PRO A 172 1.11 -27.98 -19.55
C PRO A 172 0.47 -27.22 -18.39
N VAL A 173 -0.82 -27.48 -18.14
CA VAL A 173 -1.51 -26.98 -16.97
C VAL A 173 -1.08 -27.82 -15.78
N GLY A 174 -0.22 -27.31 -14.94
CA GLY A 174 0.17 -27.91 -13.68
C GLY A 174 -0.84 -27.60 -12.56
N SER A 175 -0.79 -28.34 -11.47
CA SER A 175 -1.55 -28.06 -10.25
C SER A 175 -0.77 -27.10 -9.33
N SER A 176 -0.10 -26.08 -9.84
CA SER A 176 0.62 -25.15 -9.00
C SER A 176 -0.39 -24.29 -8.23
N GLU A 177 -0.56 -24.61 -6.96
CA GLU A 177 -1.10 -23.67 -5.98
C GLU A 177 -0.04 -22.56 -5.81
N GLU A 178 -0.09 -21.52 -6.62
CA GLU A 178 0.66 -20.31 -6.34
C GLU A 178 0.03 -19.65 -5.13
N GLU A 179 0.67 -19.81 -4.00
CA GLU A 179 0.35 -19.10 -2.77
C GLU A 179 0.53 -17.59 -3.02
N GLY A 180 -0.57 -16.86 -3.05
CA GLY A 180 -0.58 -15.41 -2.95
C GLY A 180 -0.37 -14.63 -4.23
N ALA A 181 -1.25 -14.78 -5.20
CA ALA A 181 -1.39 -13.75 -6.23
C ALA A 181 -1.75 -12.40 -5.58
N PRO A 182 -1.31 -11.28 -6.17
CA PRO A 182 -1.52 -9.94 -5.61
C PRO A 182 -2.98 -9.61 -5.26
N GLU A 183 -3.92 -10.17 -6.01
CA GLU A 183 -5.35 -9.95 -5.83
C GLU A 183 -5.91 -10.65 -4.59
N ASP A 184 -5.31 -11.76 -4.16
CA ASP A 184 -5.71 -12.50 -2.96
C ASP A 184 -5.30 -11.78 -1.67
N ARG A 185 -4.42 -10.76 -1.76
CA ARG A 185 -4.02 -9.94 -0.63
C ARG A 185 -5.15 -9.07 -0.10
N PHE A 186 -6.12 -8.76 -0.93
CA PHE A 186 -7.20 -7.86 -0.56
C PHE A 186 -8.46 -8.56 -0.11
N MET A 187 -8.59 -9.86 -0.39
CA MET A 187 -9.75 -10.67 0.05
C MET A 187 -9.37 -12.15 0.08
N PRO A 188 -9.60 -12.86 1.18
CA PRO A 188 -9.42 -14.31 1.25
C PRO A 188 -10.22 -15.02 0.17
N GLY A 189 -9.57 -15.88 -0.59
CA GLY A 189 -10.18 -16.54 -1.71
C GLY A 189 -10.52 -15.64 -2.89
N GLY A 190 -9.88 -14.45 -3.01
CA GLY A 190 -10.16 -13.39 -3.99
C GLY A 190 -10.43 -13.84 -5.42
N ALA A 191 -10.26 -12.96 -6.40
CA ALA A 191 -10.57 -13.27 -7.81
C ALA A 191 -9.85 -14.51 -8.35
N MET A 192 -8.72 -14.87 -7.72
CA MET A 192 -7.95 -16.09 -8.06
C MET A 192 -8.69 -17.38 -7.74
N ALA A 193 -9.59 -17.39 -6.75
CA ALA A 193 -10.45 -18.56 -6.48
C ALA A 193 -11.40 -18.90 -7.65
N LEU A 194 -11.62 -17.94 -8.57
CA LEU A 194 -12.36 -18.19 -9.80
C LEU A 194 -11.57 -18.97 -10.84
N ARG A 195 -10.26 -19.03 -10.69
CA ARG A 195 -9.39 -19.77 -11.60
C ARG A 195 -9.31 -21.23 -11.16
N ARG A 196 -9.31 -22.11 -12.13
CA ARG A 196 -9.00 -23.52 -11.93
C ARG A 196 -7.48 -23.67 -11.81
N ALA A 197 -6.88 -24.72 -12.25
CA ALA A 197 -5.43 -24.86 -12.29
C ALA A 197 -4.78 -23.78 -13.18
N ARG A 198 -3.70 -23.15 -12.71
CA ARG A 198 -2.92 -22.18 -13.49
C ARG A 198 -1.77 -22.86 -14.22
N PRO A 199 -1.54 -22.53 -15.51
CA PRO A 199 -0.36 -23.01 -16.22
C PRO A 199 0.92 -22.38 -15.61
N GLU A 200 1.96 -23.20 -15.40
CA GLU A 200 3.26 -22.68 -14.91
C GLU A 200 3.91 -21.72 -15.92
N SER A 201 3.73 -22.01 -17.22
CA SER A 201 4.16 -21.13 -18.32
C SER A 201 2.93 -20.52 -18.96
N ARG A 202 2.80 -19.20 -18.88
CA ARG A 202 1.62 -18.48 -19.36
C ARG A 202 1.92 -17.05 -19.77
N LEU A 203 1.10 -16.52 -20.66
CA LEU A 203 0.98 -15.09 -20.93
C LEU A 203 -0.27 -14.58 -20.21
N GLU A 204 -0.12 -13.53 -19.41
CA GLU A 204 -1.22 -12.85 -18.75
C GLU A 204 -1.42 -11.46 -19.37
N ILE A 205 -2.67 -11.05 -19.55
CA ILE A 205 -3.04 -9.72 -20.02
C ILE A 205 -4.15 -9.23 -19.09
N ALA A 206 -3.91 -8.12 -18.41
CA ALA A 206 -4.91 -7.44 -17.59
C ALA A 206 -5.16 -6.04 -18.14
N ALA A 207 -6.42 -5.62 -18.23
CA ALA A 207 -6.81 -4.29 -18.71
C ALA A 207 -8.01 -3.78 -17.95
N GLY A 208 -7.97 -2.51 -17.53
CA GLY A 208 -9.05 -1.88 -16.79
C GLY A 208 -8.55 -0.96 -15.70
N LYS A 209 -9.35 -0.80 -14.64
CA LYS A 209 -8.99 -0.05 -13.43
C LYS A 209 -8.44 -0.99 -12.36
N PHE A 210 -7.26 -0.68 -11.82
CA PHE A 210 -6.55 -1.47 -10.81
C PHE A 210 -5.53 -0.60 -10.05
N ALA A 211 -4.91 -1.12 -9.00
CA ALA A 211 -3.70 -0.53 -8.43
C ALA A 211 -2.47 -1.09 -9.16
N THR A 212 -1.52 -0.26 -9.55
CA THR A 212 -0.27 -0.73 -10.21
C THR A 212 0.50 -1.69 -9.32
N THR A 213 0.38 -1.52 -8.00
CA THR A 213 0.95 -2.42 -6.98
C THR A 213 0.29 -3.80 -6.91
N ASP A 214 -0.82 -4.02 -7.61
CA ASP A 214 -1.42 -5.36 -7.75
C ASP A 214 -0.54 -6.28 -8.61
N PHE A 215 0.26 -5.71 -9.52
CA PHE A 215 1.06 -6.44 -10.51
C PHE A 215 2.56 -6.27 -10.33
N PHE A 216 3.02 -5.15 -9.75
CA PHE A 216 4.43 -4.81 -9.61
C PHE A 216 4.83 -4.65 -8.13
N ASP A 217 6.12 -4.86 -7.83
CA ASP A 217 6.72 -4.75 -6.48
C ASP A 217 6.03 -5.63 -5.42
N ALA A 218 5.47 -6.74 -5.84
CA ALA A 218 4.75 -7.65 -4.98
C ALA A 218 5.70 -8.41 -4.02
N ALA A 219 5.48 -8.34 -2.70
CA ALA A 219 6.24 -9.06 -1.68
C ALA A 219 5.32 -9.75 -0.66
N THR A 220 5.73 -10.93 -0.21
CA THR A 220 4.95 -11.78 0.72
C THR A 220 4.70 -11.09 2.07
N ALA A 221 5.68 -10.32 2.57
CA ALA A 221 5.60 -9.69 3.87
C ALA A 221 4.92 -8.31 3.88
N THR A 222 4.65 -7.71 2.70
CA THR A 222 4.22 -6.32 2.60
C THR A 222 3.09 -6.13 1.58
N SER A 223 2.85 -4.90 1.15
CA SER A 223 1.94 -4.50 0.08
C SER A 223 0.47 -4.48 0.45
N ASP A 224 0.10 -4.75 1.70
CA ASP A 224 -1.29 -4.68 2.16
C ASP A 224 -1.40 -3.92 3.50
N PRO A 225 -1.87 -2.65 3.49
CA PRO A 225 -2.05 -1.86 4.72
C PRO A 225 -3.21 -2.36 5.59
N ARG A 226 -4.01 -3.32 5.12
CA ARG A 226 -5.13 -3.89 5.87
C ARG A 226 -4.70 -5.02 6.78
N HIS A 227 -3.59 -5.69 6.47
CA HIS A 227 -3.08 -6.86 7.18
C HIS A 227 -1.60 -6.77 7.59
N ARG A 228 -0.81 -5.91 6.93
CA ARG A 228 0.65 -5.82 7.08
C ARG A 228 1.05 -4.44 7.59
N PHE A 229 2.24 -3.99 7.22
CA PHE A 229 2.76 -2.68 7.56
C PHE A 229 1.80 -1.56 7.14
N MET A 230 1.61 -0.56 7.99
CA MET A 230 0.77 0.59 7.73
C MET A 230 1.55 1.69 7.00
N ASN A 231 2.84 1.86 7.32
CA ASN A 231 3.67 2.90 6.72
C ASN A 231 4.01 2.61 5.24
N TRP A 232 3.77 3.58 4.38
CA TRP A 232 4.01 3.44 2.93
C TRP A 232 5.46 3.17 2.56
N SER A 233 6.43 3.64 3.37
CA SER A 233 7.85 3.37 3.16
C SER A 233 8.20 1.88 3.30
N LEU A 234 7.35 1.09 3.95
CA LEU A 234 7.50 -0.36 4.14
C LEU A 234 6.59 -1.17 3.23
N MET A 235 5.44 -0.60 2.81
CA MET A 235 4.46 -1.31 2.00
C MET A 235 4.92 -1.58 0.57
N THR A 236 5.53 -0.59 -0.06
CA THR A 236 5.98 -0.61 -1.44
C THR A 236 7.41 -0.10 -1.55
N ASN A 237 7.93 -0.08 -2.75
CA ASN A 237 9.20 0.53 -3.07
C ASN A 237 9.12 2.05 -2.87
N GLY A 238 9.78 2.60 -1.84
CA GLY A 238 9.57 3.98 -1.37
C GLY A 238 9.83 5.05 -2.42
N ALA A 239 10.79 4.84 -3.34
CA ALA A 239 11.09 5.78 -4.41
C ALA A 239 10.41 5.44 -5.75
N TRP A 240 9.43 4.55 -5.75
CA TRP A 240 8.59 4.31 -6.90
C TRP A 240 7.36 5.24 -6.87
N ASP A 241 7.40 6.26 -7.69
CA ASP A 241 6.28 7.18 -7.91
C ASP A 241 5.24 6.50 -8.82
N PHE A 242 4.50 5.54 -8.26
CA PHE A 242 3.57 4.70 -9.02
C PHE A 242 2.32 5.45 -9.48
N ALA A 243 1.89 5.18 -10.70
CA ALA A 243 0.71 5.81 -11.29
C ALA A 243 -0.57 5.44 -10.54
N ALA A 244 -1.24 6.43 -9.96
CA ALA A 244 -2.52 6.27 -9.27
C ALA A 244 -3.21 7.61 -9.05
N ASP A 245 -4.56 7.59 -8.94
CA ASP A 245 -5.31 8.68 -8.31
C ASP A 245 -5.07 8.71 -6.80
N THR A 246 -5.57 9.73 -6.09
CA THR A 246 -5.42 9.86 -4.62
C THR A 246 -5.98 8.67 -3.83
N ARG A 247 -6.76 7.78 -4.44
CA ARG A 247 -7.31 6.57 -3.84
C ARG A 247 -6.43 5.32 -4.07
N GLY A 248 -5.36 5.44 -4.87
CA GLY A 248 -4.42 4.38 -5.17
C GLY A 248 -4.76 3.55 -6.41
N TYR A 249 -5.66 4.01 -7.27
CA TYR A 249 -6.11 3.28 -8.46
C TYR A 249 -5.92 4.07 -9.74
N THR A 250 -5.72 3.35 -10.85
CA THR A 250 -5.58 3.94 -12.19
C THR A 250 -6.17 3.04 -13.26
N TRP A 251 -6.43 3.58 -14.45
CA TRP A 251 -6.71 2.79 -15.64
C TRP A 251 -5.43 2.43 -16.35
N GLY A 252 -5.31 1.19 -16.80
CA GLY A 252 -4.11 0.74 -17.46
C GLY A 252 -4.23 -0.63 -18.11
N VAL A 253 -3.10 -1.09 -18.62
CA VAL A 253 -2.89 -2.43 -19.16
C VAL A 253 -1.59 -2.99 -18.63
N VAL A 254 -1.60 -4.28 -18.32
CA VAL A 254 -0.41 -5.04 -17.90
C VAL A 254 -0.34 -6.30 -18.77
N VAL A 255 0.85 -6.63 -19.23
CA VAL A 255 1.17 -7.87 -19.92
C VAL A 255 2.29 -8.53 -19.14
N ALA A 256 2.13 -9.79 -18.77
CA ALA A 256 3.13 -10.57 -18.06
C ALA A 256 3.41 -11.89 -18.76
N LEU A 257 4.68 -12.22 -18.91
CA LEU A 257 5.14 -13.53 -19.32
C LEU A 257 5.67 -14.25 -18.09
N GLU A 258 4.88 -15.19 -17.59
CA GLU A 258 5.19 -15.97 -16.40
C GLU A 258 5.79 -17.31 -16.80
N GLN A 259 6.92 -17.65 -16.16
CA GLN A 259 7.63 -18.91 -16.33
C GLN A 259 7.95 -19.51 -14.95
N PRO A 260 8.23 -20.80 -14.80
CA PRO A 260 8.46 -21.42 -13.48
C PRO A 260 9.56 -20.75 -12.65
N ARG A 261 10.62 -20.26 -13.31
CA ARG A 261 11.80 -19.67 -12.63
C ARG A 261 11.97 -18.19 -12.83
N TRP A 262 11.18 -17.53 -13.65
CA TRP A 262 11.29 -16.12 -13.93
C TRP A 262 9.97 -15.55 -14.44
N ALA A 263 9.81 -14.24 -14.34
CA ALA A 263 8.74 -13.51 -14.97
C ALA A 263 9.24 -12.20 -15.57
N LEU A 264 8.55 -11.73 -16.61
CA LEU A 264 8.74 -10.40 -17.16
C LEU A 264 7.36 -9.74 -17.29
N ARG A 265 7.18 -8.61 -16.62
CA ARG A 265 5.95 -7.83 -16.62
C ARG A 265 6.19 -6.47 -17.24
N ALA A 266 5.29 -6.00 -18.05
CA ALA A 266 5.28 -4.65 -18.59
C ALA A 266 3.88 -4.05 -18.44
N GLY A 267 3.79 -2.75 -18.13
CA GLY A 267 2.52 -2.08 -17.96
C GLY A 267 2.56 -0.63 -18.41
N ALA A 268 1.39 -0.13 -18.76
CA ALA A 268 1.16 1.29 -18.99
C ALA A 268 -0.13 1.72 -18.26
N ALA A 269 -0.09 2.88 -17.61
CA ALA A 269 -1.17 3.37 -16.77
C ALA A 269 -1.32 4.89 -16.87
N MET A 270 -2.52 5.40 -16.58
CA MET A 270 -2.81 6.83 -16.57
C MET A 270 -2.19 7.49 -15.33
N MET A 271 -1.73 8.72 -15.48
CA MET A 271 -1.27 9.58 -14.38
C MET A 271 -2.39 10.52 -13.93
N PRO A 272 -2.38 11.03 -12.68
CA PRO A 272 -3.33 12.05 -12.26
C PRO A 272 -3.02 13.40 -12.90
N THR A 273 -4.02 14.30 -12.93
CA THR A 273 -3.87 15.66 -13.48
C THR A 273 -3.03 16.59 -12.60
N THR A 274 -2.96 16.30 -11.31
CA THR A 274 -2.19 17.03 -10.29
C THR A 274 -1.59 16.05 -9.29
N PRO A 275 -0.52 16.41 -8.59
CA PRO A 275 0.08 15.54 -7.57
C PRO A 275 -0.95 15.06 -6.54
N ASN A 276 -1.00 13.75 -6.34
CA ASN A 276 -1.97 13.08 -5.46
C ASN A 276 -3.44 13.51 -5.71
N GLY A 277 -3.77 13.82 -6.96
CA GLY A 277 -5.10 14.30 -7.36
C GLY A 277 -6.11 13.17 -7.56
N PRO A 278 -7.43 13.47 -7.43
CA PRO A 278 -8.49 12.46 -7.60
C PRO A 278 -8.85 12.18 -9.08
N VAL A 279 -8.40 13.00 -10.00
CA VAL A 279 -8.77 12.95 -11.41
C VAL A 279 -7.59 12.48 -12.26
N LEU A 280 -7.79 11.42 -13.01
CA LEU A 280 -6.79 10.89 -13.95
C LEU A 280 -6.82 11.72 -15.25
N ASP A 281 -5.64 11.94 -15.83
CA ASP A 281 -5.47 12.69 -17.07
C ASP A 281 -5.70 11.79 -18.29
N GLY A 282 -6.61 12.19 -19.16
CA GLY A 282 -6.93 11.47 -20.40
C GLY A 282 -5.94 11.69 -21.54
N ASP A 283 -4.99 12.63 -21.42
CA ASP A 283 -3.97 12.89 -22.44
C ASP A 283 -2.81 11.88 -22.32
N LEU A 284 -3.04 10.65 -22.78
CA LEU A 284 -2.05 9.58 -22.71
C LEU A 284 -0.75 9.87 -23.48
N ALA A 285 -0.74 10.86 -24.36
CA ALA A 285 0.48 11.28 -25.03
C ALA A 285 1.45 11.95 -24.06
N HIS A 286 0.93 12.66 -23.06
CA HIS A 286 1.72 13.48 -22.14
C HIS A 286 1.53 13.12 -20.66
N ALA A 287 0.56 12.26 -20.30
CA ALA A 287 0.26 11.88 -18.93
C ALA A 287 0.04 10.37 -18.82
N ARG A 288 1.13 9.62 -18.65
CA ARG A 288 1.13 8.17 -18.52
C ARG A 288 2.36 7.69 -17.74
N SER A 289 2.27 6.50 -17.23
CA SER A 289 3.39 5.76 -16.64
C SER A 289 3.65 4.51 -17.47
N GLU A 290 4.91 4.24 -17.80
CA GLU A 290 5.38 2.95 -18.30
C GLU A 290 6.19 2.26 -17.21
N MET A 291 5.96 0.96 -17.04
CA MET A 291 6.60 0.14 -16.01
C MET A 291 7.08 -1.18 -16.62
N VAL A 292 8.22 -1.64 -16.15
CA VAL A 292 8.74 -2.97 -16.46
C VAL A 292 9.31 -3.61 -15.19
N GLU A 293 9.01 -4.90 -14.97
CA GLU A 293 9.58 -5.67 -13.87
C GLU A 293 10.06 -7.03 -14.36
N GLY A 294 11.31 -7.35 -14.04
CA GLY A 294 11.87 -8.69 -14.18
C GLY A 294 11.95 -9.38 -12.83
N GLU A 295 11.56 -10.64 -12.77
CA GLU A 295 11.60 -11.48 -11.57
C GLU A 295 12.39 -12.76 -11.83
N ILE A 296 13.25 -13.13 -10.87
CA ILE A 296 13.95 -14.42 -10.84
C ILE A 296 13.60 -15.11 -9.54
N ARG A 297 13.07 -16.33 -9.64
CA ARG A 297 12.68 -17.19 -8.52
C ARG A 297 13.80 -18.20 -8.25
N TYR A 298 14.12 -18.36 -6.97
CA TYR A 298 15.16 -19.27 -6.52
C TYR A 298 14.72 -19.97 -5.22
N SER A 299 15.51 -20.95 -4.78
CA SER A 299 15.38 -21.54 -3.45
C SER A 299 16.69 -21.34 -2.68
N ALA A 300 16.59 -20.79 -1.48
CA ALA A 300 17.70 -20.64 -0.55
C ALA A 300 17.29 -21.16 0.83
N LEU A 301 18.22 -21.85 1.51
CA LEU A 301 17.97 -22.47 2.83
C LEU A 301 16.74 -23.41 2.82
N GLY A 302 16.45 -24.06 1.70
CA GLY A 302 15.27 -24.93 1.53
C GLY A 302 13.94 -24.18 1.41
N ASN A 303 13.94 -22.86 1.27
CA ASN A 303 12.75 -22.04 1.17
C ASN A 303 12.71 -21.24 -0.13
N PRO A 304 11.53 -20.93 -0.69
CA PRO A 304 11.41 -20.12 -1.90
C PRO A 304 11.80 -18.67 -1.64
N GLY A 305 12.35 -18.04 -2.66
CA GLY A 305 12.67 -16.62 -2.69
C GLY A 305 12.61 -16.05 -4.11
N ALA A 306 12.55 -14.74 -4.22
CA ALA A 306 12.55 -14.04 -5.49
C ALA A 306 13.39 -12.74 -5.41
N VAL A 307 14.03 -12.41 -6.53
CA VAL A 307 14.62 -11.09 -6.76
C VAL A 307 13.83 -10.44 -7.89
N LYS A 308 13.36 -9.21 -7.66
CA LYS A 308 12.62 -8.43 -8.64
C LYS A 308 13.36 -7.13 -8.93
N LEU A 309 13.39 -6.74 -10.18
CA LEU A 309 13.96 -5.50 -10.67
C LEU A 309 12.88 -4.72 -11.37
N LEU A 310 12.48 -3.59 -10.80
CA LEU A 310 11.47 -2.67 -11.32
C LEU A 310 12.15 -1.46 -11.96
N GLY A 311 11.70 -1.06 -13.15
CA GLY A 311 11.99 0.21 -13.78
C GLY A 311 10.70 0.92 -14.19
N TYR A 312 10.67 2.24 -14.11
CA TYR A 312 9.50 3.03 -14.52
C TYR A 312 9.87 4.38 -15.14
N ALA A 313 8.96 4.92 -15.95
CA ALA A 313 9.00 6.27 -16.45
C ALA A 313 7.60 6.87 -16.39
N ASN A 314 7.46 8.04 -15.75
CA ASN A 314 6.23 8.80 -15.64
C ASN A 314 6.31 10.03 -16.51
N HIS A 315 5.28 10.25 -17.30
CA HIS A 315 5.03 11.50 -18.04
C HIS A 315 3.83 12.17 -17.37
N ALA A 316 3.98 13.43 -16.97
CA ALA A 316 2.88 14.22 -16.39
C ALA A 316 3.17 15.71 -16.49
N ARG A 317 2.23 16.53 -16.01
CA ARG A 317 2.45 17.95 -15.87
C ARG A 317 3.20 18.24 -14.58
N MET A 318 4.52 18.15 -14.59
CA MET A 318 5.38 18.28 -13.40
C MET A 318 6.24 19.54 -13.47
N GLY A 319 6.48 20.14 -12.29
CA GLY A 319 7.49 21.17 -12.09
C GLY A 319 8.88 20.59 -11.84
N SER A 320 9.91 21.32 -12.26
CA SER A 320 11.31 21.01 -11.95
C SER A 320 11.77 21.80 -10.74
N PHE A 321 12.36 21.16 -9.74
CA PHE A 321 12.92 21.83 -8.56
C PHE A 321 13.98 22.87 -8.92
N SER A 322 14.81 22.59 -9.92
CA SER A 322 15.83 23.52 -10.40
C SER A 322 15.23 24.73 -11.08
N ASP A 323 14.19 24.55 -11.90
CA ASP A 323 13.50 25.64 -12.58
C ASP A 323 12.74 26.52 -11.59
N ALA A 324 12.10 25.90 -10.57
CA ALA A 324 11.41 26.63 -9.50
C ALA A 324 12.39 27.53 -8.72
N LEU A 325 13.57 27.00 -8.38
CA LEU A 325 14.63 27.78 -7.73
C LEU A 325 15.13 28.93 -8.59
N ALA A 326 15.31 28.69 -9.89
CA ALA A 326 15.80 29.72 -10.83
C ALA A 326 14.77 30.82 -11.12
N ALA A 327 13.48 30.47 -11.07
CA ALA A 327 12.38 31.40 -11.34
C ALA A 327 11.93 32.21 -10.12
N ALA A 328 12.34 31.81 -8.90
CA ALA A 328 11.92 32.45 -7.66
C ALA A 328 12.46 33.90 -7.56
N PRO A 329 11.62 34.89 -7.29
CA PRO A 329 12.09 36.24 -6.99
C PRO A 329 12.94 36.27 -5.71
N PRO A 330 13.85 37.25 -5.55
CA PRO A 330 14.62 37.37 -4.34
C PRO A 330 13.76 37.39 -3.08
N ALA A 331 14.16 36.65 -2.03
CA ALA A 331 13.47 36.53 -0.75
C ALA A 331 12.03 35.96 -0.81
N THR A 332 11.68 35.28 -1.91
CA THR A 332 10.39 34.60 -2.06
C THR A 332 10.62 33.09 -2.15
N PRO A 333 9.87 32.26 -1.41
CA PRO A 333 9.96 30.81 -1.55
C PRO A 333 9.69 30.37 -3.01
N PRO A 334 10.46 29.40 -3.54
CA PRO A 334 10.21 28.89 -4.88
C PRO A 334 8.89 28.11 -4.94
N SER A 335 8.19 28.19 -6.09
CA SER A 335 6.94 27.47 -6.33
C SER A 335 7.14 26.45 -7.45
N ILE A 336 6.88 25.18 -7.14
CA ILE A 336 6.98 24.07 -8.09
C ILE A 336 5.88 24.19 -9.16
N ASP A 337 4.67 24.58 -8.78
CA ASP A 337 3.51 24.72 -9.66
C ASP A 337 3.72 25.80 -10.73
N ALA A 338 4.46 26.87 -10.39
CA ALA A 338 4.71 28.00 -11.30
C ALA A 338 5.54 27.61 -12.54
N VAL A 339 6.26 26.49 -12.47
CA VAL A 339 7.15 26.00 -13.54
C VAL A 339 6.71 24.65 -14.11
N ALA A 340 5.51 24.17 -13.75
CA ALA A 340 5.01 22.88 -14.21
C ALA A 340 4.84 22.86 -15.74
N ARG A 341 5.37 21.81 -16.38
CA ARG A 341 5.34 21.60 -17.83
C ARG A 341 4.65 20.29 -18.19
N VAL A 342 3.79 20.33 -19.18
CA VAL A 342 3.12 19.14 -19.73
C VAL A 342 4.16 18.20 -20.34
N GLY A 343 4.04 16.91 -20.07
CA GLY A 343 4.92 15.87 -20.57
C GLY A 343 6.32 15.89 -19.97
N ALA A 344 6.51 16.53 -18.81
CA ALA A 344 7.75 16.36 -18.04
C ALA A 344 7.93 14.89 -17.65
N VAL A 345 9.18 14.43 -17.59
CA VAL A 345 9.50 13.02 -17.38
C VAL A 345 10.24 12.81 -16.06
N LYS A 346 9.75 11.86 -15.25
CA LYS A 346 10.40 11.32 -14.07
C LYS A 346 10.63 9.83 -14.27
N TYR A 347 11.78 9.32 -13.91
CA TYR A 347 12.07 7.90 -14.03
C TYR A 347 12.84 7.37 -12.81
N GLY A 348 12.70 6.09 -12.56
CA GLY A 348 13.36 5.44 -11.44
C GLY A 348 13.45 3.94 -11.59
N ALA A 349 14.10 3.34 -10.61
CA ALA A 349 14.29 1.90 -10.54
C ALA A 349 14.31 1.42 -9.08
N GLY A 350 13.97 0.15 -8.88
CA GLY A 350 14.02 -0.50 -7.59
C GLY A 350 14.39 -1.96 -7.69
N VAL A 351 14.91 -2.48 -6.59
CA VAL A 351 15.15 -3.90 -6.38
C VAL A 351 14.41 -4.36 -5.14
N LEU A 352 13.78 -5.52 -5.23
CA LEU A 352 13.14 -6.22 -4.13
C LEU A 352 13.75 -7.62 -4.03
N LEU A 353 14.21 -7.97 -2.84
CA LEU A 353 14.49 -9.34 -2.41
C LEU A 353 13.34 -9.78 -1.51
N ASP A 354 12.62 -10.82 -1.90
CA ASP A 354 11.54 -11.46 -1.12
C ASP A 354 11.98 -12.88 -0.78
N GLN A 355 12.00 -13.26 0.50
CA GLN A 355 12.54 -14.54 0.96
C GLN A 355 11.69 -15.12 2.08
N ARG A 356 11.25 -16.37 1.93
CA ARG A 356 10.73 -17.15 3.04
C ARG A 356 11.86 -17.76 3.87
N ILE A 357 11.68 -17.80 5.19
CA ILE A 357 12.59 -18.42 6.15
C ILE A 357 11.72 -19.24 7.11
N GLY A 358 11.54 -20.53 6.82
CA GLY A 358 10.52 -21.34 7.46
C GLY A 358 9.12 -20.77 7.20
N GLN A 359 8.39 -20.42 8.25
CA GLN A 359 7.08 -19.78 8.14
C GLN A 359 7.15 -18.24 8.05
N ALA A 360 8.30 -17.65 8.33
CA ALA A 360 8.48 -16.21 8.23
C ALA A 360 8.66 -15.76 6.78
N ALA A 361 8.17 -14.56 6.47
CA ALA A 361 8.42 -13.86 5.23
C ALA A 361 9.28 -12.63 5.51
N ALA A 362 10.37 -12.45 4.77
CA ALA A 362 11.28 -11.33 4.91
C ALA A 362 11.49 -10.63 3.57
N PHE A 363 11.73 -9.33 3.63
CA PHE A 363 12.01 -8.54 2.42
C PHE A 363 13.15 -7.55 2.64
N VAL A 364 13.81 -7.20 1.55
CA VAL A 364 14.73 -6.05 1.46
C VAL A 364 14.41 -5.32 0.17
N ARG A 365 14.26 -4.00 0.24
CA ARG A 365 14.08 -3.12 -0.94
C ARG A 365 15.16 -2.05 -0.96
N ALA A 366 15.57 -1.68 -2.16
CA ALA A 366 16.34 -0.48 -2.41
C ALA A 366 15.82 0.19 -3.69
N SER A 367 15.67 1.51 -3.68
CA SER A 367 15.12 2.24 -4.81
C SER A 367 15.67 3.64 -4.94
N TRP A 368 15.54 4.14 -6.16
CA TRP A 368 16.00 5.43 -6.58
C TRP A 368 15.13 5.98 -7.71
N ASN A 369 14.90 7.29 -7.71
CA ASN A 369 14.42 8.01 -8.88
C ASN A 369 15.31 9.25 -9.14
N ASP A 370 15.12 9.88 -10.29
CA ASP A 370 15.99 10.97 -10.75
C ASP A 370 15.87 12.25 -9.91
N GLY A 371 14.74 12.43 -9.18
CA GLY A 371 14.50 13.51 -8.23
C GLY A 371 14.68 14.92 -8.81
N ARG A 372 14.38 15.10 -10.09
CA ARG A 372 14.47 16.39 -10.78
C ARG A 372 13.17 17.15 -10.74
N THR A 373 12.07 16.41 -10.77
CA THR A 373 10.69 16.93 -10.76
C THR A 373 9.96 16.47 -9.49
N GLU A 374 8.85 17.11 -9.19
CA GLU A 374 7.92 16.67 -8.15
C GLU A 374 7.45 15.23 -8.36
N GLU A 375 7.02 14.57 -7.29
CA GLU A 375 6.32 13.28 -7.31
C GLU A 375 4.83 13.50 -7.57
N PHE A 376 4.20 12.52 -8.22
CA PHE A 376 2.78 12.60 -8.61
C PHE A 376 1.88 11.61 -7.89
N ALA A 377 2.44 10.62 -7.18
CA ALA A 377 1.64 9.64 -6.46
C ALA A 377 1.56 9.92 -4.95
N PHE A 378 2.13 9.08 -4.11
CA PHE A 378 1.85 9.11 -2.68
C PHE A 378 3.05 9.43 -1.80
N THR A 379 4.25 9.14 -2.24
CA THR A 379 5.46 9.33 -1.43
C THR A 379 6.37 10.37 -2.05
N GLN A 380 6.93 11.24 -1.21
CA GLN A 380 7.98 12.17 -1.62
C GLN A 380 9.34 11.66 -1.16
N ILE A 381 9.80 10.62 -1.84
CA ILE A 381 11.03 9.88 -1.53
C ILE A 381 11.76 9.62 -2.85
N GLU A 382 13.01 10.08 -2.99
CA GLU A 382 13.80 9.81 -4.20
C GLU A 382 14.85 8.73 -3.99
N ARG A 383 15.14 8.38 -2.74
CA ARG A 383 16.02 7.28 -2.36
C ARG A 383 15.45 6.56 -1.17
N ALA A 384 15.31 5.25 -1.28
CA ALA A 384 14.80 4.45 -0.19
C ALA A 384 15.60 3.15 -0.04
N ILE A 385 15.79 2.75 1.21
CA ILE A 385 16.21 1.39 1.56
C ILE A 385 15.25 0.93 2.64
N SER A 386 14.61 -0.20 2.48
CA SER A 386 13.75 -0.78 3.51
C SER A 386 13.97 -2.28 3.65
N ALA A 387 13.77 -2.78 4.87
CA ALA A 387 13.83 -4.19 5.16
C ALA A 387 12.86 -4.52 6.30
N GLY A 388 12.37 -5.75 6.32
CA GLY A 388 11.48 -6.19 7.39
C GLY A 388 11.12 -7.65 7.26
N ALA A 389 10.38 -8.12 8.24
CA ALA A 389 9.87 -9.48 8.26
C ALA A 389 8.50 -9.55 8.95
N VAL A 390 7.71 -10.53 8.54
CA VAL A 390 6.47 -10.93 9.20
C VAL A 390 6.62 -12.39 9.64
N VAL A 391 6.37 -12.65 10.91
CA VAL A 391 6.58 -13.94 11.56
C VAL A 391 5.26 -14.42 12.15
N PRO A 392 4.74 -15.60 11.76
CA PRO A 392 3.62 -16.25 12.46
C PRO A 392 3.98 -16.58 13.90
N THR A 393 3.00 -16.50 14.79
CA THR A 393 3.20 -16.75 16.23
C THR A 393 2.74 -18.12 16.69
N ASP A 394 2.56 -19.07 15.79
CA ASP A 394 2.13 -20.45 16.09
C ASP A 394 3.02 -21.12 17.16
N GLY A 395 4.33 -20.86 17.11
CA GLY A 395 5.29 -21.31 18.11
C GLY A 395 5.07 -20.78 19.53
N TRP A 396 4.25 -19.74 19.70
CA TRP A 396 3.87 -19.13 20.98
C TRP A 396 2.49 -19.59 21.46
N GLY A 397 1.89 -20.56 20.77
CA GLY A 397 0.57 -21.10 21.09
C GLY A 397 -0.60 -20.24 20.58
N ARG A 398 -0.32 -19.25 19.72
CA ARG A 398 -1.32 -18.35 19.11
C ARG A 398 -1.34 -18.59 17.59
N ARG A 399 -2.23 -19.49 17.16
CA ARG A 399 -2.37 -19.82 15.74
C ARG A 399 -3.08 -18.71 14.98
N GLY A 400 -2.55 -18.40 13.80
CA GLY A 400 -3.09 -17.36 12.92
C GLY A 400 -2.63 -15.93 13.26
N ASP A 401 -2.12 -15.68 14.47
CA ASP A 401 -1.55 -14.38 14.81
C ASP A 401 -0.18 -14.20 14.14
N HIS A 402 0.21 -12.96 13.91
CA HIS A 402 1.53 -12.66 13.37
C HIS A 402 2.10 -11.33 13.88
N VAL A 403 3.41 -11.22 13.85
CA VAL A 403 4.17 -10.04 14.22
C VAL A 403 4.94 -9.55 13.00
N GLY A 404 4.89 -8.26 12.72
CA GLY A 404 5.75 -7.62 11.73
C GLY A 404 6.71 -6.64 12.37
N VAL A 405 7.96 -6.59 11.86
CA VAL A 405 8.94 -5.56 12.17
C VAL A 405 9.60 -5.07 10.89
N GLY A 406 9.80 -3.78 10.77
CA GLY A 406 10.36 -3.18 9.57
C GLY A 406 11.13 -1.90 9.86
N LEU A 407 12.07 -1.59 8.99
CA LEU A 407 12.88 -0.39 9.00
C LEU A 407 12.94 0.19 7.59
N ALA A 408 12.75 1.50 7.45
CA ALA A 408 12.95 2.22 6.19
C ALA A 408 13.85 3.45 6.41
N LEU A 409 14.69 3.71 5.43
CA LEU A 409 15.54 4.90 5.30
C LEU A 409 15.11 5.64 4.04
N ASN A 410 14.61 6.86 4.20
CA ASN A 410 14.07 7.69 3.14
C ASN A 410 14.96 8.92 2.92
N GLY A 411 15.24 9.26 1.68
CA GLY A 411 16.10 10.38 1.35
C GLY A 411 15.65 11.14 0.11
N LEU A 412 16.10 12.38 0.01
CA LEU A 412 15.81 13.30 -1.09
C LEU A 412 16.95 13.40 -2.09
N SER A 413 16.63 13.88 -3.28
CA SER A 413 17.62 14.31 -4.28
C SER A 413 18.27 15.65 -3.89
N PRO A 414 19.47 15.96 -4.38
CA PRO A 414 20.09 17.25 -4.12
C PRO A 414 19.29 18.45 -4.64
N SER A 415 18.49 18.30 -5.70
CA SER A 415 17.62 19.35 -6.22
C SER A 415 16.43 19.62 -5.31
N HIS A 416 15.79 18.58 -4.81
CA HIS A 416 14.68 18.66 -3.86
C HIS A 416 15.14 19.24 -2.51
N VAL A 417 16.30 18.77 -1.99
CA VAL A 417 16.91 19.35 -0.77
C VAL A 417 17.10 20.86 -0.89
N ARG A 418 17.67 21.35 -2.02
CA ARG A 418 17.83 22.80 -2.24
C ARG A 418 16.52 23.55 -2.34
N TYR A 419 15.51 22.94 -2.97
CA TYR A 419 14.18 23.51 -3.12
C TYR A 419 13.50 23.71 -1.75
N LEU A 420 13.49 22.69 -0.92
CA LEU A 420 12.90 22.74 0.43
C LEU A 420 13.71 23.67 1.36
N ALA A 421 15.05 23.66 1.28
CA ALA A 421 15.92 24.54 2.06
C ALA A 421 15.73 26.04 1.71
N ALA A 422 15.30 26.33 0.48
CA ALA A 422 14.94 27.69 0.04
C ALA A 422 13.49 28.09 0.47
N GLY A 423 12.80 27.27 1.25
CA GLY A 423 11.44 27.51 1.71
C GLY A 423 10.35 27.02 0.76
N GLY A 424 10.70 26.27 -0.29
CA GLY A 424 9.74 25.63 -1.17
C GLY A 424 8.86 24.64 -0.42
N ALA A 425 7.66 24.38 -0.91
CA ALA A 425 6.74 23.38 -0.40
C ALA A 425 6.17 22.58 -1.56
N ASP A 426 5.92 21.32 -1.32
CA ASP A 426 5.28 20.37 -2.21
C ASP A 426 4.03 19.80 -1.53
N PHE A 427 3.29 18.88 -2.18
CA PHE A 427 2.00 18.41 -1.62
C PHE A 427 2.13 17.71 -0.26
N GLN A 428 3.31 17.21 0.09
CA GLN A 428 3.55 16.47 1.34
C GLN A 428 4.68 17.06 2.19
N LEU A 429 5.71 17.62 1.60
CA LEU A 429 6.89 18.14 2.29
C LEU A 429 7.01 19.67 2.15
N GLY A 430 7.61 20.31 3.16
CA GLY A 430 7.96 21.73 3.14
C GLY A 430 7.57 22.46 4.41
N ASP A 431 8.57 22.80 5.24
CA ASP A 431 8.39 23.46 6.53
C ASP A 431 8.80 24.94 6.52
N GLY A 432 9.14 25.49 5.35
CA GLY A 432 9.73 26.81 5.21
C GLY A 432 11.25 26.85 5.36
N GLY A 433 11.87 25.70 5.61
CA GLY A 433 13.32 25.48 5.68
C GLY A 433 13.65 24.00 5.84
N LEU A 434 14.91 23.63 5.66
CA LEU A 434 15.34 22.24 5.78
C LEU A 434 16.79 22.15 6.27
N ARG A 435 17.02 21.42 7.35
CA ARG A 435 18.32 20.86 7.70
C ARG A 435 18.30 19.38 7.36
N TYR A 436 18.72 19.06 6.16
CA TYR A 436 18.59 17.72 5.58
C TYR A 436 19.26 16.63 6.42
N ALA A 437 18.50 15.58 6.69
CA ALA A 437 18.96 14.29 7.19
C ALA A 437 18.03 13.20 6.65
N TRP A 438 18.52 11.98 6.56
CA TRP A 438 17.66 10.85 6.18
C TRP A 438 16.55 10.66 7.21
N GLU A 439 15.32 10.52 6.73
CA GLU A 439 14.20 10.06 7.56
C GLU A 439 14.37 8.57 7.82
N THR A 440 14.23 8.17 9.08
CA THR A 440 14.28 6.76 9.47
C THR A 440 12.94 6.39 10.06
N VAL A 441 12.28 5.39 9.50
CA VAL A 441 11.02 4.83 9.98
C VAL A 441 11.28 3.43 10.51
N ALA A 442 10.95 3.19 11.77
CA ALA A 442 10.85 1.87 12.35
C ALA A 442 9.38 1.59 12.68
N GLU A 443 8.86 0.45 12.25
CA GLU A 443 7.48 0.01 12.49
C GLU A 443 7.47 -1.40 13.06
N ALA A 444 6.60 -1.62 14.04
CA ALA A 444 6.29 -2.94 14.55
C ALA A 444 4.78 -3.07 14.76
N PHE A 445 4.22 -4.21 14.38
CA PHE A 445 2.82 -4.51 14.61
C PHE A 445 2.60 -5.92 15.12
N TYR A 446 1.52 -6.10 15.86
CA TYR A 446 0.97 -7.40 16.24
C TYR A 446 -0.45 -7.51 15.67
N ALA A 447 -0.71 -8.54 14.89
CA ALA A 447 -2.02 -8.85 14.33
C ALA A 447 -2.59 -10.08 15.03
N LEU A 448 -3.67 -9.86 15.76
CA LEU A 448 -4.44 -10.84 16.50
C LEU A 448 -5.54 -11.40 15.59
N HIS A 449 -5.47 -12.66 15.26
CA HIS A 449 -6.52 -13.38 14.55
C HIS A 449 -7.64 -13.75 15.55
N ALA A 450 -8.64 -12.87 15.66
CA ALA A 450 -9.71 -13.00 16.64
C ALA A 450 -10.73 -14.09 16.23
N SER A 451 -10.94 -14.27 14.93
CA SER A 451 -11.74 -15.36 14.33
C SER A 451 -11.30 -15.53 12.87
N GLU A 452 -11.83 -16.53 12.16
CA GLU A 452 -11.54 -16.76 10.74
C GLU A 452 -11.78 -15.53 9.85
N ASN A 453 -12.65 -14.63 10.28
CA ASN A 453 -13.09 -13.47 9.50
C ASN A 453 -12.72 -12.13 10.13
N VAL A 454 -12.04 -12.11 11.29
CA VAL A 454 -11.77 -10.87 12.03
C VAL A 454 -10.32 -10.83 12.54
N GLU A 455 -9.62 -9.78 12.17
CA GLU A 455 -8.27 -9.47 12.63
C GLU A 455 -8.23 -8.12 13.35
N LEU A 456 -7.52 -8.05 14.47
CA LEU A 456 -7.23 -6.84 15.22
C LEU A 456 -5.71 -6.62 15.24
N SER A 457 -5.25 -5.44 14.82
CA SER A 457 -3.82 -5.13 14.84
C SER A 457 -3.53 -3.94 15.74
N ALA A 458 -2.44 -4.04 16.49
CA ALA A 458 -1.81 -2.92 17.17
C ALA A 458 -0.49 -2.60 16.47
N ASP A 459 -0.25 -1.32 16.21
CA ASP A 459 0.89 -0.82 15.45
C ASP A 459 1.62 0.29 16.21
N VAL A 460 2.94 0.33 16.09
CA VAL A 460 3.78 1.40 16.61
C VAL A 460 4.85 1.78 15.60
N GLN A 461 4.98 3.07 15.36
CA GLN A 461 6.00 3.62 14.49
C GLN A 461 6.84 4.64 15.25
N ALA A 462 8.16 4.60 15.01
CA ALA A 462 9.12 5.60 15.46
C ALA A 462 9.79 6.23 14.23
N ILE A 463 9.73 7.55 14.12
CA ILE A 463 10.20 8.29 12.95
C ILE A 463 11.23 9.33 13.41
N ALA A 464 12.47 9.13 13.01
CA ALA A 464 13.54 10.11 13.20
C ALA A 464 13.63 11.02 11.97
N ASN A 465 13.87 12.30 12.20
CA ASN A 465 13.95 13.34 11.18
C ASN A 465 12.73 13.37 10.24
N PRO A 466 11.48 13.48 10.77
CA PRO A 466 10.28 13.49 9.95
C PRO A 466 10.37 14.51 8.81
N GLY A 467 10.01 14.10 7.59
CA GLY A 467 10.14 14.94 6.40
C GLY A 467 11.58 15.20 5.98
N MET A 468 12.51 14.28 6.29
CA MET A 468 13.95 14.38 6.04
C MET A 468 14.57 15.62 6.69
N ASN A 469 13.99 16.10 7.81
CA ASN A 469 14.41 17.34 8.46
C ASN A 469 14.92 17.10 9.90
N ALA A 470 16.23 17.28 10.10
CA ALA A 470 16.88 17.11 11.40
C ALA A 470 16.48 18.18 12.46
N ASP A 471 15.74 19.21 12.07
CA ASP A 471 15.17 20.19 12.98
C ASP A 471 13.79 19.77 13.53
N ARG A 472 13.36 18.54 13.20
CA ARG A 472 12.07 17.97 13.60
C ARG A 472 12.22 16.58 14.20
N GLY A 473 11.31 16.24 15.08
CA GLY A 473 11.21 14.91 15.67
C GLY A 473 12.10 14.68 16.90
N PRO A 474 12.22 13.41 17.36
CA PRO A 474 11.53 12.26 16.77
C PRO A 474 10.01 12.32 16.89
N ALA A 475 9.31 11.60 16.01
CA ALA A 475 7.88 11.41 16.06
C ALA A 475 7.55 9.94 16.39
N PHE A 476 6.41 9.74 17.04
CA PHE A 476 5.86 8.41 17.30
C PHE A 476 4.41 8.37 16.80
N ALA A 477 4.01 7.24 16.23
CA ALA A 477 2.62 6.97 15.88
C ALA A 477 2.18 5.65 16.51
N PHE A 478 0.95 5.61 16.99
CA PHE A 478 0.34 4.44 17.60
C PHE A 478 -0.95 4.15 16.85
N GLY A 479 -1.04 2.97 16.25
CA GLY A 479 -2.15 2.54 15.42
C GLY A 479 -2.95 1.41 16.04
N LEU A 480 -4.26 1.42 15.79
CA LEU A 480 -5.14 0.27 15.98
C LEU A 480 -5.92 0.05 14.70
N ARG A 481 -6.00 -1.19 14.25
CA ARG A 481 -6.71 -1.59 13.04
C ARG A 481 -7.61 -2.77 13.31
N LEU A 482 -8.86 -2.66 12.86
CA LEU A 482 -9.82 -3.74 12.77
C LEU A 482 -10.03 -4.06 11.29
N HIS A 483 -9.86 -5.31 10.92
CA HIS A 483 -10.22 -5.82 9.60
C HIS A 483 -11.21 -6.98 9.75
N ALA A 484 -12.26 -6.96 8.92
CA ALA A 484 -13.24 -8.05 8.85
C ALA A 484 -13.61 -8.33 7.39
N HIS A 485 -13.87 -9.62 7.06
CA HIS A 485 -14.24 -10.04 5.70
C HIS A 485 -15.23 -11.21 5.72
N ILE A 486 -15.91 -11.42 4.59
CA ILE A 486 -16.86 -12.53 4.34
C ILE A 486 -16.75 -13.02 2.91
#